data_eeb86acb95dabe77e293c5c92bdaa3cc
#
_entry.id   eeb86acb95dabe77e293c5c92bdaa3cc
#
_cell.length_a   1.000
_cell.length_b   1.000
_cell.length_c   1.000
_cell.angle_alpha   90.00
_cell.angle_beta   90.00
_cell.angle_gamma   90.00
#
_symmetry.space_group_name_H-M   'P 1'
#
loop_
_entity.id
_entity.type
_entity.pdbx_description
1 polymer ?
#
loop_
_entity_poly.entity_id
_entity_poly.type
_entity_poly.pdbx_seq_one_letter_code
_entity_poly.pdbx_strand_id
1 'polypeptide(L)'
;FHPDFVPTVTHDIKITPKMSFGTGHHPTTYSMIELMQRIDFNAKTVYDFGTGTGILAILAEKLGACKVHAVDNDDWCIENAEENIHNNASKVITIEKVESALQKEQFDIVLANVNRHILEANMGELTQIGKPGGTLVLSGLLTEDQSDIIKLTQSKGWQFKESQPLNGWVSLMFNR
;
A
#
# COMPACT_ATOMS: atom_id res chain seq x y z
N PHE A 1 -10.76 25.77 -3.61
CA PHE A 1 -10.95 25.16 -4.96
C PHE A 1 -11.14 26.30 -5.95
N HIS A 2 -10.25 26.44 -6.92
CA HIS A 2 -10.45 27.37 -8.02
C HIS A 2 -11.34 26.66 -9.05
N PRO A 3 -12.50 27.23 -9.46
CA PRO A 3 -13.46 26.55 -10.32
C PRO A 3 -12.93 26.23 -11.73
N ASP A 4 -11.79 26.80 -12.13
CA ASP A 4 -11.17 26.60 -13.45
C ASP A 4 -9.97 25.63 -13.42
N PHE A 5 -9.74 24.91 -12.32
CA PHE A 5 -8.67 23.91 -12.27
C PHE A 5 -9.07 22.66 -13.05
N VAL A 6 -8.54 22.52 -14.25
CA VAL A 6 -8.60 21.26 -15.01
C VAL A 6 -7.40 20.41 -14.59
N PRO A 7 -7.61 19.26 -13.91
CA PRO A 7 -6.51 18.41 -13.53
C PRO A 7 -5.79 17.90 -14.79
N THR A 8 -4.48 18.17 -14.89
CA THR A 8 -3.61 17.58 -15.94
C THR A 8 -3.03 16.23 -15.52
N VAL A 9 -3.69 15.56 -14.57
CA VAL A 9 -3.24 14.30 -13.95
C VAL A 9 -4.07 13.12 -14.46
N THR A 10 -3.44 11.96 -14.58
CA THR A 10 -4.10 10.72 -15.03
C THR A 10 -5.09 10.20 -13.97
N HIS A 11 -4.79 10.38 -12.70
CA HIS A 11 -5.62 9.96 -11.57
C HIS A 11 -5.74 11.09 -10.55
N ASP A 12 -6.97 11.49 -10.25
CA ASP A 12 -7.29 12.41 -9.15
C ASP A 12 -7.81 11.59 -7.95
N ILE A 13 -7.20 11.77 -6.78
CA ILE A 13 -7.58 11.11 -5.52
C ILE A 13 -7.87 12.19 -4.49
N LYS A 14 -9.10 12.19 -3.97
CA LYS A 14 -9.53 13.12 -2.93
C LYS A 14 -9.33 12.48 -1.57
N ILE A 15 -8.45 13.05 -0.76
CA ILE A 15 -8.23 12.61 0.63
C ILE A 15 -8.66 13.72 1.58
N THR A 16 -9.59 13.40 2.46
CA THR A 16 -9.91 14.23 3.62
C THR A 16 -8.88 13.92 4.71
N PRO A 17 -7.94 14.83 5.00
CA PRO A 17 -6.94 14.58 6.04
C PRO A 17 -7.62 14.63 7.42
N LYS A 18 -7.49 13.56 8.17
CA LYS A 18 -7.83 13.48 9.59
C LYS A 18 -6.56 13.13 10.38
N MET A 19 -6.68 12.50 11.54
CA MET A 19 -5.53 12.08 12.35
C MET A 19 -4.85 10.79 11.82
N SER A 20 -5.32 10.25 10.68
CA SER A 20 -4.76 9.05 10.04
C SER A 20 -3.55 9.36 9.17
N PHE A 21 -2.61 8.43 9.08
CA PHE A 21 -1.45 8.52 8.18
C PHE A 21 -1.87 8.30 6.71
N GLY A 22 -1.14 8.91 5.77
CA GLY A 22 -1.38 8.68 4.33
C GLY A 22 -2.07 9.84 3.59
N THR A 23 -1.71 11.09 3.91
CA THR A 23 -2.23 12.28 3.18
C THR A 23 -1.62 12.45 1.78
N GLY A 24 -0.67 11.59 1.40
CA GLY A 24 0.05 11.68 0.11
C GLY A 24 1.32 12.53 0.15
N HIS A 25 1.49 13.41 1.14
CA HIS A 25 2.64 14.33 1.22
C HIS A 25 3.88 13.72 1.89
N HIS A 26 3.73 12.64 2.66
CA HIS A 26 4.86 11.99 3.30
C HIS A 26 5.73 11.27 2.26
N PRO A 27 7.08 11.32 2.36
CA PRO A 27 7.98 10.68 1.40
C PRO A 27 7.70 9.20 1.15
N THR A 28 7.30 8.46 2.18
CA THR A 28 6.98 7.03 2.05
C THR A 28 5.72 6.78 1.21
N THR A 29 4.67 7.58 1.37
CA THR A 29 3.46 7.48 0.56
C THR A 29 3.76 7.88 -0.89
N TYR A 30 4.53 8.94 -1.09
CA TYR A 30 4.91 9.40 -2.43
C TYR A 30 5.74 8.32 -3.16
N SER A 31 6.78 7.77 -2.52
CA SER A 31 7.62 6.74 -3.14
C SER A 31 6.85 5.41 -3.40
N MET A 32 5.87 5.06 -2.56
CA MET A 32 4.94 3.96 -2.85
C MET A 32 4.15 4.21 -4.13
N ILE A 33 3.55 5.40 -4.27
CA ILE A 33 2.79 5.80 -5.46
C ILE A 33 3.68 5.71 -6.71
N GLU A 34 4.93 6.17 -6.65
CA GLU A 34 5.90 6.06 -7.75
C GLU A 34 6.16 4.60 -8.16
N LEU A 35 6.36 3.70 -7.19
CA LEU A 35 6.55 2.27 -7.47
C LEU A 35 5.28 1.62 -8.02
N MET A 36 4.12 1.97 -7.49
CA MET A 36 2.83 1.43 -7.95
C MET A 36 2.57 1.73 -9.43
N GLN A 37 2.99 2.87 -9.95
CA GLN A 37 2.86 3.24 -11.37
C GLN A 37 3.66 2.32 -12.31
N ARG A 38 4.62 1.54 -11.80
CA ARG A 38 5.45 0.60 -12.56
C ARG A 38 4.92 -0.83 -12.51
N ILE A 39 3.78 -1.05 -11.84
CA ILE A 39 3.14 -2.36 -11.66
C ILE A 39 1.89 -2.42 -12.52
N ASP A 40 1.64 -3.55 -13.16
CA ASP A 40 0.38 -3.83 -13.83
C ASP A 40 -0.68 -4.27 -12.81
N PHE A 41 -1.65 -3.40 -12.53
CA PHE A 41 -2.79 -3.66 -11.65
C PHE A 41 -4.01 -4.22 -12.37
N ASN A 42 -4.00 -4.27 -13.72
CA ASN A 42 -5.18 -4.66 -14.48
C ASN A 42 -5.67 -6.06 -14.11
N ALA A 43 -6.92 -6.16 -13.67
CA ALA A 43 -7.56 -7.38 -13.20
C ALA A 43 -6.83 -8.10 -12.03
N LYS A 44 -6.00 -7.40 -11.26
CA LYS A 44 -5.28 -7.95 -10.10
C LYS A 44 -6.08 -7.80 -8.81
N THR A 45 -5.83 -8.73 -7.88
CA THR A 45 -6.28 -8.64 -6.49
C THR A 45 -5.18 -8.01 -5.64
N VAL A 46 -5.54 -7.05 -4.79
CA VAL A 46 -4.60 -6.25 -4.00
C VAL A 46 -4.94 -6.34 -2.51
N TYR A 47 -3.93 -6.46 -1.69
CA TYR A 47 -4.01 -6.34 -0.24
C TYR A 47 -3.23 -5.10 0.21
N ASP A 48 -3.88 -4.20 0.96
CA ASP A 48 -3.26 -2.97 1.49
C ASP A 48 -3.23 -3.06 3.02
N PHE A 49 -2.08 -3.40 3.57
CA PHE A 49 -1.83 -3.60 5.00
C PHE A 49 -1.38 -2.30 5.68
N GLY A 50 -2.16 -1.83 6.67
CA GLY A 50 -1.98 -0.53 7.30
C GLY A 50 -2.42 0.60 6.37
N THR A 51 -3.68 0.52 5.91
CA THR A 51 -4.21 1.37 4.82
C THR A 51 -4.29 2.86 5.19
N GLY A 52 -4.37 3.21 6.48
CA GLY A 52 -4.45 4.58 6.95
C GLY A 52 -5.63 5.35 6.36
N THR A 53 -5.36 6.33 5.51
CA THR A 53 -6.40 7.10 4.80
C THR A 53 -7.06 6.34 3.64
N GLY A 54 -6.57 5.16 3.27
CA GLY A 54 -7.02 4.41 2.09
C GLY A 54 -6.41 4.86 0.76
N ILE A 55 -5.44 5.78 0.77
CA ILE A 55 -4.89 6.37 -0.46
C ILE A 55 -4.29 5.34 -1.42
N LEU A 56 -3.54 4.34 -0.90
CA LEU A 56 -2.92 3.31 -1.74
C LEU A 56 -3.97 2.33 -2.29
N ALA A 57 -4.96 1.96 -1.48
CA ALA A 57 -6.09 1.14 -1.91
C ALA A 57 -6.89 1.83 -3.03
N ILE A 58 -7.19 3.13 -2.89
CA ILE A 58 -7.89 3.93 -3.90
C ILE A 58 -7.05 4.03 -5.19
N LEU A 59 -5.74 4.24 -5.06
CA LEU A 59 -4.85 4.27 -6.22
C LEU A 59 -4.83 2.90 -6.93
N ALA A 60 -4.75 1.80 -6.19
CA ALA A 60 -4.77 0.45 -6.76
C ALA A 60 -6.03 0.20 -7.62
N GLU A 61 -7.22 0.59 -7.14
CA GLU A 61 -8.45 0.53 -7.94
C GLU A 61 -8.36 1.39 -9.20
N LYS A 62 -7.88 2.63 -9.08
CA LYS A 62 -7.73 3.54 -10.24
C LYS A 62 -6.71 3.04 -11.27
N LEU A 63 -5.73 2.24 -10.85
CA LEU A 63 -4.75 1.57 -11.72
C LEU A 63 -5.31 0.28 -12.36
N GLY A 64 -6.53 -0.15 -12.02
CA GLY A 64 -7.22 -1.27 -12.67
C GLY A 64 -7.37 -2.53 -11.83
N ALA A 65 -7.08 -2.50 -10.53
CA ALA A 65 -7.33 -3.63 -9.64
C ALA A 65 -8.82 -4.03 -9.68
N CYS A 66 -9.09 -5.32 -9.73
CA CYS A 66 -10.46 -5.84 -9.76
C CYS A 66 -11.01 -6.10 -8.34
N LYS A 67 -10.14 -6.21 -7.35
CA LYS A 67 -10.48 -6.36 -5.93
C LYS A 67 -9.36 -5.78 -5.09
N VAL A 68 -9.71 -4.97 -4.11
CA VAL A 68 -8.77 -4.44 -3.11
C VAL A 68 -9.29 -4.76 -1.73
N HIS A 69 -8.48 -5.38 -0.89
CA HIS A 69 -8.76 -5.61 0.52
C HIS A 69 -7.83 -4.74 1.35
N ALA A 70 -8.37 -3.68 1.92
CA ALA A 70 -7.67 -2.70 2.72
C ALA A 70 -7.90 -2.99 4.21
N VAL A 71 -6.84 -3.00 5.00
CA VAL A 71 -6.95 -3.30 6.43
C VAL A 71 -6.13 -2.34 7.28
N ASP A 72 -6.61 -2.09 8.50
CA ASP A 72 -5.89 -1.36 9.53
C ASP A 72 -6.29 -1.90 10.92
N ASN A 73 -5.52 -1.61 11.95
CA ASN A 73 -5.86 -1.98 13.34
C ASN A 73 -6.47 -0.82 14.15
N ASP A 74 -6.48 0.39 13.61
CA ASP A 74 -6.97 1.59 14.26
C ASP A 74 -8.36 1.97 13.74
N ASP A 75 -9.34 2.12 14.65
CA ASP A 75 -10.71 2.50 14.28
C ASP A 75 -10.78 3.85 13.54
N TRP A 76 -9.93 4.82 13.90
CA TRP A 76 -9.86 6.11 13.21
C TRP A 76 -9.38 5.97 11.76
N CYS A 77 -8.43 5.07 11.51
CA CYS A 77 -7.97 4.75 10.16
C CYS A 77 -9.10 4.10 9.34
N ILE A 78 -9.81 3.14 9.92
CA ILE A 78 -10.96 2.49 9.26
C ILE A 78 -12.02 3.52 8.86
N GLU A 79 -12.49 4.33 9.82
CA GLU A 79 -13.51 5.37 9.55
C GLU A 79 -13.05 6.39 8.49
N ASN A 80 -11.77 6.80 8.55
CA ASN A 80 -11.23 7.77 7.59
C ASN A 80 -11.06 7.16 6.19
N ALA A 81 -10.62 5.91 6.11
CA ALA A 81 -10.50 5.20 4.83
C ALA A 81 -11.89 4.97 4.20
N GLU A 82 -12.91 4.58 4.97
CA GLU A 82 -14.29 4.43 4.48
C GLU A 82 -14.81 5.74 3.87
N GLU A 83 -14.61 6.87 4.55
CA GLU A 83 -15.01 8.19 4.03
C GLU A 83 -14.28 8.52 2.72
N ASN A 84 -12.96 8.30 2.65
CA ASN A 84 -12.18 8.58 1.46
C ASN A 84 -12.55 7.64 0.29
N ILE A 85 -12.79 6.35 0.55
CA ILE A 85 -13.27 5.37 -0.42
C ILE A 85 -14.61 5.85 -1.01
N HIS A 86 -15.54 6.28 -0.16
CA HIS A 86 -16.83 6.82 -0.58
C HIS A 86 -16.66 8.10 -1.43
N ASN A 87 -15.84 9.06 -0.97
CA ASN A 87 -15.60 10.35 -1.66
C ASN A 87 -14.92 10.18 -3.04
N ASN A 88 -14.22 9.05 -3.26
CA ASN A 88 -13.63 8.70 -4.55
C ASN A 88 -14.54 7.79 -5.41
N ALA A 89 -15.75 7.49 -4.95
CA ALA A 89 -16.70 6.60 -5.60
C ALA A 89 -16.12 5.22 -5.95
N SER A 90 -15.23 4.72 -5.09
CA SER A 90 -14.60 3.41 -5.23
C SER A 90 -15.62 2.27 -5.09
N LYS A 91 -15.43 1.18 -5.85
CA LYS A 91 -16.43 0.10 -5.97
C LYS A 91 -15.87 -1.29 -5.65
N VAL A 92 -14.54 -1.47 -5.73
CA VAL A 92 -13.91 -2.78 -5.58
C VAL A 92 -13.08 -2.89 -4.30
N ILE A 93 -13.12 -1.85 -3.44
CA ILE A 93 -12.39 -1.81 -2.17
C ILE A 93 -13.29 -2.29 -1.04
N THR A 94 -12.82 -3.29 -0.29
CA THR A 94 -13.37 -3.67 1.01
C THR A 94 -12.41 -3.23 2.10
N ILE A 95 -12.93 -2.76 3.24
CA ILE A 95 -12.11 -2.37 4.38
C ILE A 95 -12.47 -3.20 5.60
N GLU A 96 -11.47 -3.61 6.37
CA GLU A 96 -11.64 -4.43 7.56
C GLU A 96 -10.64 -4.04 8.66
N LYS A 97 -11.10 -4.03 9.92
CA LYS A 97 -10.23 -3.90 11.07
C LYS A 97 -9.61 -5.25 11.40
N VAL A 98 -8.27 -5.33 11.44
CA VAL A 98 -7.54 -6.56 11.75
C VAL A 98 -6.36 -6.31 12.68
N GLU A 99 -6.02 -7.31 13.48
CA GLU A 99 -4.85 -7.24 14.38
C GLU A 99 -3.58 -7.86 13.75
N SER A 100 -3.69 -8.58 12.64
CA SER A 100 -2.58 -9.20 11.93
C SER A 100 -2.78 -9.18 10.42
N ALA A 101 -1.70 -9.38 9.66
CA ALA A 101 -1.75 -9.39 8.19
C ALA A 101 -2.37 -10.67 7.61
N LEU A 102 -2.58 -11.72 8.41
CA LEU A 102 -3.02 -13.02 7.92
C LEU A 102 -4.46 -12.98 7.39
N GLN A 103 -4.63 -13.43 6.16
CA GLN A 103 -5.91 -13.59 5.49
C GLN A 103 -6.07 -15.00 4.95
N LYS A 104 -7.31 -15.43 4.72
CA LYS A 104 -7.61 -16.73 4.08
C LYS A 104 -7.33 -16.73 2.58
N GLU A 105 -7.45 -15.56 1.95
CA GLU A 105 -7.23 -15.37 0.52
C GLU A 105 -5.78 -15.00 0.23
N GLN A 106 -5.35 -15.25 -1.01
CA GLN A 106 -4.07 -14.78 -1.52
C GLN A 106 -4.28 -13.68 -2.57
N PHE A 107 -3.30 -12.76 -2.65
CA PHE A 107 -3.38 -11.57 -3.48
C PHE A 107 -2.23 -11.52 -4.49
N ASP A 108 -2.50 -10.93 -5.65
CA ASP A 108 -1.50 -10.73 -6.71
C ASP A 108 -0.50 -9.65 -6.30
N ILE A 109 -0.96 -8.63 -5.57
CA ILE A 109 -0.15 -7.50 -5.11
C ILE A 109 -0.41 -7.29 -3.63
N VAL A 110 0.66 -7.16 -2.85
CA VAL A 110 0.62 -6.83 -1.42
C VAL A 110 1.34 -5.51 -1.20
N LEU A 111 0.65 -4.54 -0.61
CA LEU A 111 1.17 -3.23 -0.25
C LEU A 111 1.27 -3.13 1.27
N ALA A 112 2.36 -2.58 1.80
CA ALA A 112 2.51 -2.31 3.23
C ALA A 112 3.38 -1.07 3.44
N ASN A 113 2.76 0.03 3.87
CA ASN A 113 3.45 1.27 4.23
C ASN A 113 3.33 1.50 5.74
N VAL A 114 4.04 0.70 6.51
CA VAL A 114 4.02 0.68 7.98
C VAL A 114 5.43 0.67 8.55
N ASN A 115 5.59 0.94 9.85
CA ASN A 115 6.89 0.98 10.49
C ASN A 115 7.63 -0.36 10.42
N ARG A 116 8.98 -0.32 10.44
CA ARG A 116 9.87 -1.48 10.39
C ARG A 116 9.46 -2.62 11.31
N HIS A 117 9.21 -2.34 12.58
CA HIS A 117 8.85 -3.37 13.57
C HIS A 117 7.54 -4.10 13.23
N ILE A 118 6.57 -3.40 12.64
CA ILE A 118 5.31 -4.00 12.18
C ILE A 118 5.55 -4.89 10.97
N LEU A 119 6.40 -4.45 10.02
CA LEU A 119 6.80 -5.26 8.87
C LEU A 119 7.52 -6.54 9.30
N GLU A 120 8.50 -6.44 10.21
CA GLU A 120 9.26 -7.58 10.72
C GLU A 120 8.33 -8.60 11.40
N ALA A 121 7.39 -8.12 12.23
CA ALA A 121 6.43 -8.98 12.94
C ALA A 121 5.47 -9.71 11.98
N ASN A 122 5.06 -9.07 10.89
CA ASN A 122 4.04 -9.59 9.97
C ASN A 122 4.62 -10.19 8.67
N MET A 123 5.95 -10.20 8.47
CA MET A 123 6.57 -10.63 7.20
C MET A 123 6.21 -12.06 6.81
N GLY A 124 6.07 -12.96 7.79
CA GLY A 124 5.62 -14.34 7.55
C GLY A 124 4.21 -14.40 6.96
N GLU A 125 3.29 -13.64 7.52
CA GLU A 125 1.89 -13.57 7.12
C GLU A 125 1.74 -12.87 5.76
N LEU A 126 2.43 -11.72 5.57
CA LEU A 126 2.49 -11.01 4.29
C LEU A 126 3.01 -11.93 3.16
N THR A 127 3.94 -12.84 3.50
CA THR A 127 4.41 -13.84 2.56
C THR A 127 3.34 -14.88 2.25
N GLN A 128 2.59 -15.37 3.25
CA GLN A 128 1.56 -16.38 3.04
C GLN A 128 0.41 -15.89 2.15
N ILE A 129 0.03 -14.62 2.30
CA ILE A 129 -1.05 -14.01 1.52
C ILE A 129 -0.63 -13.55 0.12
N GLY A 130 0.66 -13.41 -0.16
CA GLY A 130 1.13 -13.12 -1.52
C GLY A 130 1.09 -14.37 -2.39
N LYS A 131 0.51 -14.30 -3.58
CA LYS A 131 0.51 -15.41 -4.56
C LYS A 131 1.92 -15.71 -5.10
N PRO A 132 2.20 -16.95 -5.53
CA PRO A 132 3.33 -17.20 -6.42
C PRO A 132 3.23 -16.33 -7.67
N GLY A 133 4.33 -15.69 -8.06
CA GLY A 133 4.36 -14.69 -9.15
C GLY A 133 3.80 -13.32 -8.77
N GLY A 134 3.43 -13.11 -7.51
CA GLY A 134 2.91 -11.84 -7.01
C GLY A 134 4.00 -10.79 -6.77
N THR A 135 3.56 -9.58 -6.48
CA THR A 135 4.41 -8.41 -6.15
C THR A 135 4.16 -7.96 -4.71
N LEU A 136 5.25 -7.65 -4.00
CA LEU A 136 5.21 -7.06 -2.66
C LEU A 136 5.89 -5.69 -2.70
N VAL A 137 5.22 -4.65 -2.20
CA VAL A 137 5.78 -3.30 -2.07
C VAL A 137 5.74 -2.88 -0.61
N LEU A 138 6.90 -2.55 -0.07
CA LEU A 138 7.11 -2.18 1.33
C LEU A 138 7.58 -0.73 1.42
N SER A 139 7.13 -0.01 2.43
CA SER A 139 7.62 1.31 2.81
C SER A 139 7.42 1.57 4.31
N GLY A 140 7.66 2.83 4.76
CA GLY A 140 7.71 3.15 6.18
C GLY A 140 9.08 2.82 6.81
N LEU A 141 10.10 2.70 5.96
CA LEU A 141 11.46 2.28 6.27
C LEU A 141 12.44 3.45 6.10
N LEU A 142 13.40 3.57 7.00
CA LEU A 142 14.54 4.46 6.79
C LEU A 142 15.52 3.83 5.79
N THR A 143 16.29 4.65 5.10
CA THR A 143 17.30 4.17 4.13
C THR A 143 18.30 3.19 4.76
N GLU A 144 18.62 3.36 6.04
CA GLU A 144 19.51 2.47 6.80
C GLU A 144 18.92 1.08 7.04
N ASP A 145 17.58 0.92 7.04
CA ASP A 145 16.87 -0.35 7.22
C ASP A 145 16.89 -1.22 5.97
N GLN A 146 17.20 -0.65 4.81
CA GLN A 146 17.05 -1.29 3.50
C GLN A 146 17.69 -2.67 3.43
N SER A 147 18.95 -2.77 3.84
CA SER A 147 19.72 -4.02 3.69
C SER A 147 19.15 -5.17 4.53
N ASP A 148 18.65 -4.87 5.73
CA ASP A 148 18.13 -5.87 6.66
C ASP A 148 16.74 -6.35 6.20
N ILE A 149 15.88 -5.42 5.75
CA ILE A 149 14.55 -5.76 5.24
C ILE A 149 14.65 -6.55 3.94
N ILE A 150 15.60 -6.23 3.04
CA ILE A 150 15.84 -7.03 1.83
C ILE A 150 16.22 -8.48 2.21
N LYS A 151 17.18 -8.66 3.13
CA LYS A 151 17.59 -10.01 3.57
C LYS A 151 16.44 -10.77 4.21
N LEU A 152 15.67 -10.11 5.09
CA LEU A 152 14.51 -10.72 5.74
C LEU A 152 13.48 -11.19 4.69
N THR A 153 13.12 -10.32 3.76
CA THR A 153 12.11 -10.58 2.74
C THR A 153 12.57 -11.69 1.77
N GLN A 154 13.86 -11.68 1.38
CA GLN A 154 14.44 -12.74 0.56
C GLN A 154 14.47 -14.09 1.29
N SER A 155 14.71 -14.11 2.60
CA SER A 155 14.66 -15.35 3.40
C SER A 155 13.27 -16.00 3.43
N LYS A 156 12.23 -15.25 3.07
CA LYS A 156 10.85 -15.73 2.95
C LYS A 156 10.44 -16.12 1.52
N GLY A 157 11.39 -16.08 0.57
CA GLY A 157 11.18 -16.53 -0.81
C GLY A 157 10.79 -15.43 -1.79
N TRP A 158 10.87 -14.17 -1.40
CA TRP A 158 10.73 -13.02 -2.29
C TRP A 158 12.05 -12.68 -2.97
N GLN A 159 12.00 -12.17 -4.19
CA GLN A 159 13.16 -11.69 -4.94
C GLN A 159 13.13 -10.16 -4.99
N PHE A 160 14.20 -9.52 -4.52
CA PHE A 160 14.33 -8.06 -4.60
C PHE A 160 14.35 -7.60 -6.06
N LYS A 161 13.54 -6.60 -6.38
CA LYS A 161 13.44 -6.02 -7.72
C LYS A 161 14.07 -4.65 -7.80
N GLU A 162 13.57 -3.71 -7.01
CA GLU A 162 14.05 -2.34 -7.01
C GLU A 162 13.77 -1.60 -5.70
N SER A 163 14.43 -0.46 -5.50
CA SER A 163 14.20 0.45 -4.38
C SER A 163 13.98 1.88 -4.88
N GLN A 164 13.17 2.63 -4.14
CA GLN A 164 12.90 4.05 -4.38
C GLN A 164 13.23 4.84 -3.11
N PRO A 165 14.46 5.39 -2.99
CA PRO A 165 14.82 6.25 -1.88
C PRO A 165 14.26 7.66 -2.07
N LEU A 166 13.80 8.28 -0.97
CA LEU A 166 13.33 9.67 -0.96
C LEU A 166 13.46 10.28 0.43
N ASN A 167 14.25 11.35 0.56
CA ASN A 167 14.37 12.14 1.80
C ASN A 167 14.68 11.32 3.06
N GLY A 168 15.64 10.37 2.98
CA GLY A 168 16.03 9.51 4.10
C GLY A 168 15.11 8.29 4.33
N TRP A 169 14.03 8.16 3.57
CA TRP A 169 13.14 7.00 3.54
C TRP A 169 13.39 6.15 2.31
N VAL A 170 12.93 4.89 2.35
CA VAL A 170 13.01 3.99 1.20
C VAL A 170 11.74 3.15 1.07
N SER A 171 11.30 2.97 -0.18
CA SER A 171 10.32 1.95 -0.55
C SER A 171 11.00 0.85 -1.34
N LEU A 172 10.57 -0.39 -1.13
CA LEU A 172 11.18 -1.59 -1.70
C LEU A 172 10.13 -2.41 -2.47
N MET A 173 10.50 -2.90 -3.64
CA MET A 173 9.66 -3.79 -4.45
C MET A 173 10.30 -5.16 -4.59
N PHE A 174 9.48 -6.20 -4.49
CA PHE A 174 9.87 -7.60 -4.61
C PHE A 174 8.87 -8.35 -5.50
N ASN A 175 9.34 -9.40 -6.17
CA ASN A 175 8.51 -10.39 -6.85
C ASN A 175 8.66 -11.75 -6.15
N ARG A 176 7.66 -12.61 -6.28
CA ARG A 176 7.69 -13.95 -5.68
C ARG A 176 7.83 -15.03 -6.74
#